data_2690f9d80f7b9b574fe77d4f0605f3d9
#
_entry.id   2690f9d80f7b9b574fe77d4f0605f3d9
#
_cell.length_a   1.000
_cell.length_b   1.000
_cell.length_c   1.000
_cell.angle_alpha   90.00
_cell.angle_beta   90.00
_cell.angle_gamma   90.00
#
_symmetry.space_group_name_H-M   'P 1'
#
loop_
_entity.id
_entity.type
_entity.pdbx_description
1 polymer ?
#
loop_
_entity_poly.entity_id
_entity_poly.type
_entity_poly.pdbx_seq_one_letter_code
_entity_poly.pdbx_strand_id
1 'polypeptide(L)'
;MAINNDVDVDLAILKLGKNNNVYNLDRSRPPQQILEWRGPDARPTDDEINTAWTNYKSQDQYKEKRAAEYPSVVDQLDDIYHNGIDAWKATIKATKDKYPKP
;
A
#
# COMPACT_ATOMS: atom_id res chain seq x y z
N MET A 1 8.63 22.44 -0.33
CA MET A 1 8.12 21.54 0.71
C MET A 1 8.94 20.27 0.75
N ALA A 2 9.05 19.65 1.91
CA ALA A 2 9.82 18.44 2.07
C ALA A 2 8.93 17.19 2.00
N ILE A 3 9.54 16.03 1.68
CA ILE A 3 8.89 14.74 1.78
C ILE A 3 8.60 14.43 3.25
N ASN A 4 7.41 13.96 3.57
CA ASN A 4 7.01 13.60 4.92
C ASN A 4 7.80 12.40 5.44
N ASN A 5 7.99 12.31 6.77
CA ASN A 5 8.83 11.29 7.40
C ASN A 5 8.34 9.85 7.19
N ASP A 6 7.04 9.65 7.02
CA ASP A 6 6.44 8.32 6.90
C ASP A 6 6.38 7.78 5.47
N VAL A 7 6.81 8.58 4.47
CA VAL A 7 6.66 8.22 3.07
C VAL A 7 7.67 7.16 2.65
N ASP A 8 7.17 6.08 2.04
CA ASP A 8 7.98 5.17 1.23
C ASP A 8 8.08 5.77 -0.18
N VAL A 9 9.22 6.39 -0.50
CA VAL A 9 9.39 7.13 -1.74
C VAL A 9 9.36 6.20 -2.96
N ASP A 10 9.94 5.01 -2.87
CA ASP A 10 9.87 4.03 -3.97
C ASP A 10 8.42 3.69 -4.33
N LEU A 11 7.60 3.41 -3.32
CA LEU A 11 6.19 3.08 -3.53
C LEU A 11 5.41 4.28 -4.07
N ALA A 12 5.68 5.48 -3.58
CA ALA A 12 5.06 6.70 -4.10
C ALA A 12 5.40 6.92 -5.58
N ILE A 13 6.64 6.71 -5.97
CA ILE A 13 7.08 6.79 -7.37
C ILE A 13 6.37 5.75 -8.23
N LEU A 14 6.22 4.53 -7.74
CA LEU A 14 5.47 3.48 -8.41
C LEU A 14 4.01 3.90 -8.63
N LYS A 15 3.36 4.45 -7.61
CA LYS A 15 1.96 4.90 -7.69
C LYS A 15 1.77 6.08 -8.63
N LEU A 16 2.81 6.89 -8.83
CA LEU A 16 2.80 7.96 -9.83
C LEU A 16 3.05 7.47 -11.26
N GLY A 17 3.37 6.18 -11.45
CA GLY A 17 3.67 5.62 -12.74
C GLY A 17 5.06 5.98 -13.27
N LYS A 18 5.98 6.37 -12.40
CA LYS A 18 7.33 6.83 -12.77
C LYS A 18 8.44 5.86 -12.38
N ASN A 19 8.09 4.62 -12.07
CA ASN A 19 9.05 3.61 -11.63
C ASN A 19 10.02 3.11 -12.72
N ASN A 20 9.81 3.48 -13.98
CA ASN A 20 10.73 3.15 -15.08
C ASN A 20 11.93 4.11 -15.19
N ASN A 21 12.01 5.10 -14.32
CA ASN A 21 13.11 6.06 -14.31
C ASN A 21 14.25 5.57 -13.43
N VAL A 22 15.45 6.02 -13.71
CA VAL A 22 16.63 5.75 -12.89
C VAL A 22 16.75 6.84 -11.83
N TYR A 23 16.83 6.45 -10.56
CA TYR A 23 16.95 7.38 -9.46
C TYR A 23 17.65 6.74 -8.26
N ASN A 24 18.20 7.60 -7.40
CA ASN A 24 18.81 7.20 -6.14
C ASN A 24 18.13 7.91 -4.98
N LEU A 25 17.92 7.17 -3.89
CA LEU A 25 17.30 7.69 -2.67
C LEU A 25 18.29 7.66 -1.51
N ASP A 26 18.18 8.65 -0.62
CA ASP A 26 18.77 8.60 0.71
C ASP A 26 17.78 7.92 1.66
N ARG A 27 18.11 6.71 2.11
CA ARG A 27 17.30 5.93 3.05
C ARG A 27 17.93 5.81 4.43
N SER A 28 19.01 6.55 4.68
CA SER A 28 19.78 6.44 5.93
C SER A 28 18.95 6.84 7.15
N ARG A 29 18.02 7.76 6.97
CA ARG A 29 17.08 8.21 8.01
C ARG A 29 15.89 8.91 7.37
N PRO A 30 14.71 8.90 8.05
CA PRO A 30 13.56 9.67 7.58
C PRO A 30 13.83 11.19 7.64
N PRO A 31 13.20 11.97 6.75
CA PRO A 31 12.46 11.51 5.57
C PRO A 31 13.39 10.98 4.48
N GLN A 32 12.92 10.00 3.72
CA GLN A 32 13.63 9.59 2.50
C GLN A 32 13.67 10.77 1.51
N GLN A 33 14.76 10.88 0.76
CA GLN A 33 14.94 11.98 -0.19
C GLN A 33 15.48 11.46 -1.51
N ILE A 34 15.06 12.10 -2.61
CA ILE A 34 15.60 11.81 -3.93
C ILE A 34 16.94 12.58 -4.06
N LEU A 35 18.03 11.82 -4.17
CA LEU A 35 19.37 12.40 -4.36
C LEU A 35 19.68 12.65 -5.83
N GLU A 36 19.15 11.80 -6.72
CA GLU A 36 19.44 11.85 -8.15
C GLU A 36 18.24 11.33 -8.93
N TRP A 37 17.97 11.94 -10.08
CA TRP A 37 16.93 11.54 -10.99
C TRP A 37 17.44 11.62 -12.42
N ARG A 38 17.41 10.49 -13.15
CA ARG A 38 17.93 10.38 -14.52
C ARG A 38 16.90 9.80 -15.49
N GLY A 39 15.66 9.91 -15.19
CA GLY A 39 14.65 9.28 -16.02
C GLY A 39 14.25 10.11 -17.24
N PRO A 40 13.50 9.51 -18.18
CA PRO A 40 12.88 10.25 -19.28
C PRO A 40 11.75 11.17 -18.79
N ASP A 41 11.14 10.87 -17.65
CA ASP A 41 10.09 11.68 -17.06
C ASP A 41 10.68 12.75 -16.14
N ALA A 42 9.91 13.81 -15.91
CA ALA A 42 10.31 14.83 -14.94
C ALA A 42 10.31 14.24 -13.53
N ARG A 43 11.29 14.68 -12.70
CA ARG A 43 11.31 14.31 -11.30
C ARG A 43 10.01 14.75 -10.62
N PRO A 44 9.34 13.86 -9.90
CA PRO A 44 8.15 14.26 -9.15
C PRO A 44 8.51 15.25 -8.05
N THR A 45 7.62 16.19 -7.79
CA THR A 45 7.80 17.14 -6.70
C THR A 45 7.58 16.45 -5.36
N ASP A 46 8.08 17.03 -4.28
CA ASP A 46 7.87 16.51 -2.94
C ASP A 46 6.37 16.44 -2.60
N ASP A 47 5.59 17.44 -3.05
CA ASP A 47 4.13 17.45 -2.89
C ASP A 47 3.45 16.31 -3.63
N GLU A 48 3.87 16.03 -4.86
CA GLU A 48 3.33 14.90 -5.63
C GLU A 48 3.62 13.57 -4.93
N ILE A 49 4.81 13.40 -4.37
CA ILE A 49 5.22 12.22 -3.62
C ILE A 49 4.38 12.07 -2.35
N ASN A 50 4.22 13.15 -1.59
CA ASN A 50 3.41 13.16 -0.38
C ASN A 50 1.95 12.82 -0.68
N THR A 51 1.38 13.39 -1.74
CA THR A 51 0.01 13.14 -2.17
C THR A 51 -0.19 11.70 -2.61
N ALA A 52 0.74 11.15 -3.40
CA ALA A 52 0.68 9.75 -3.84
C ALA A 52 0.72 8.78 -2.65
N TRP A 53 1.52 9.06 -1.65
CA TRP A 53 1.61 8.26 -0.43
C TRP A 53 0.32 8.33 0.39
N THR A 54 -0.22 9.52 0.57
CA THR A 54 -1.49 9.72 1.28
C THR A 54 -2.64 8.98 0.59
N ASN A 55 -2.73 9.06 -0.73
CA ASN A 55 -3.74 8.35 -1.51
C ASN A 55 -3.57 6.83 -1.40
N TYR A 56 -2.34 6.33 -1.45
CA TYR A 56 -2.07 4.92 -1.24
C TYR A 56 -2.57 4.44 0.12
N LYS A 57 -2.23 5.14 1.19
CA LYS A 57 -2.65 4.76 2.54
C LYS A 57 -4.17 4.76 2.69
N SER A 58 -4.85 5.73 2.10
CA SER A 58 -6.30 5.83 2.23
C SER A 58 -7.07 4.88 1.31
N GLN A 59 -6.54 4.57 0.13
CA GLN A 59 -7.27 3.84 -0.91
C GLN A 59 -6.81 2.41 -1.14
N ASP A 60 -5.53 2.13 -0.99
CA ASP A 60 -4.95 0.83 -1.37
C ASP A 60 -4.45 0.01 -0.19
N GLN A 61 -3.97 0.64 0.87
CA GLN A 61 -3.35 -0.08 1.98
C GLN A 61 -4.32 -1.01 2.71
N TYR A 62 -5.61 -0.69 2.74
CA TYR A 62 -6.61 -1.56 3.36
C TYR A 62 -6.68 -2.93 2.67
N LYS A 63 -6.44 -2.99 1.35
CA LYS A 63 -6.45 -4.25 0.59
C LYS A 63 -5.32 -5.16 1.04
N GLU A 64 -4.13 -4.62 1.23
CA GLU A 64 -2.98 -5.38 1.71
C GLU A 64 -3.20 -5.90 3.14
N LYS A 65 -3.73 -5.07 4.01
CA LYS A 65 -4.04 -5.45 5.38
C LYS A 65 -5.11 -6.53 5.45
N ARG A 66 -6.16 -6.43 4.63
CA ARG A 66 -7.18 -7.48 4.51
C ARG A 66 -6.58 -8.79 4.03
N ALA A 67 -5.77 -8.74 2.97
CA ALA A 67 -5.16 -9.93 2.40
C ALA A 67 -4.27 -10.66 3.41
N ALA A 68 -3.54 -9.91 4.25
CA ALA A 68 -2.68 -10.50 5.29
C ALA A 68 -3.47 -11.19 6.40
N GLU A 69 -4.69 -10.74 6.69
CA GLU A 69 -5.51 -11.29 7.77
C GLU A 69 -6.54 -12.32 7.30
N TYR A 70 -6.86 -12.39 6.02
CA TYR A 70 -7.74 -13.44 5.53
C TYR A 70 -7.09 -14.81 5.75
N PRO A 71 -7.86 -15.82 6.17
CA PRO A 71 -7.35 -17.19 6.20
C PRO A 71 -6.99 -17.66 4.80
N SER A 72 -6.15 -18.70 4.69
CA SER A 72 -5.81 -19.27 3.39
C SER A 72 -7.06 -19.78 2.67
N VAL A 73 -6.99 -19.95 1.34
CA VAL A 73 -8.13 -20.46 0.56
C VAL A 73 -8.54 -21.85 1.06
N VAL A 74 -7.56 -22.70 1.40
CA VAL A 74 -7.84 -24.04 1.96
C VAL A 74 -8.60 -23.93 3.28
N ASP A 75 -8.17 -23.06 4.19
CA ASP A 75 -8.82 -22.84 5.47
C ASP A 75 -10.23 -22.26 5.29
N GLN A 76 -10.42 -21.38 4.32
CA GLN A 76 -11.75 -20.84 4.01
C GLN A 76 -12.70 -21.92 3.49
N LEU A 77 -12.22 -22.81 2.62
CA LEU A 77 -13.01 -23.94 2.12
C LEU A 77 -13.38 -24.90 3.25
N ASP A 78 -12.45 -25.20 4.15
CA ASP A 78 -12.71 -26.04 5.31
C ASP A 78 -13.75 -25.41 6.24
N ASP A 79 -13.67 -24.10 6.45
CA ASP A 79 -14.64 -23.35 7.26
C ASP A 79 -16.05 -23.46 6.68
N ILE A 80 -16.18 -23.27 5.38
CA ILE A 80 -17.47 -23.44 4.69
C ILE A 80 -17.99 -24.86 4.85
N TYR A 81 -17.14 -25.86 4.69
CA TYR A 81 -17.51 -27.25 4.80
C TYR A 81 -17.97 -27.64 6.21
N HIS A 82 -17.23 -27.21 7.25
CA HIS A 82 -17.52 -27.60 8.64
C HIS A 82 -18.54 -26.72 9.33
N ASN A 83 -18.59 -25.44 9.02
CA ASN A 83 -19.36 -24.44 9.76
C ASN A 83 -20.45 -23.75 8.93
N GLY A 84 -20.45 -23.98 7.61
CA GLY A 84 -21.41 -23.36 6.69
C GLY A 84 -21.01 -21.98 6.21
N ILE A 85 -21.71 -21.53 5.15
CA ILE A 85 -21.42 -20.24 4.49
C ILE A 85 -21.62 -19.05 5.42
N ASP A 86 -22.62 -19.07 6.31
CA ASP A 86 -22.89 -17.95 7.20
C ASP A 86 -21.73 -17.71 8.18
N ALA A 87 -21.15 -18.76 8.72
CA ALA A 87 -19.98 -18.66 9.60
C ALA A 87 -18.75 -18.13 8.83
N TRP A 88 -18.53 -18.58 7.59
CA TRP A 88 -17.48 -18.07 6.74
C TRP A 88 -17.66 -16.58 6.42
N LYS A 89 -18.87 -16.16 6.08
CA LYS A 89 -19.19 -14.74 5.84
C LYS A 89 -18.90 -13.90 7.07
N ALA A 90 -19.22 -14.37 8.26
CA ALA A 90 -18.93 -13.66 9.50
C ALA A 90 -17.40 -13.47 9.71
N THR A 91 -16.61 -14.50 9.42
CA THR A 91 -15.15 -14.43 9.51
C THR A 91 -14.58 -13.39 8.54
N ILE A 92 -15.02 -13.40 7.29
CA ILE A 92 -14.58 -12.44 6.27
C ILE A 92 -15.03 -11.03 6.61
N LYS A 93 -16.27 -10.87 7.08
CA LYS A 93 -16.80 -9.58 7.49
C LYS A 93 -16.00 -8.95 8.63
N ALA A 94 -15.55 -9.75 9.59
CA ALA A 94 -14.74 -9.25 10.72
C ALA A 94 -13.45 -8.60 10.21
N THR A 95 -12.76 -9.20 9.23
CA THR A 95 -11.56 -8.62 8.64
C THR A 95 -11.89 -7.33 7.85
N LYS A 96 -12.98 -7.33 7.09
CA LYS A 96 -13.41 -6.15 6.33
C LYS A 96 -13.78 -4.98 7.25
N ASP A 97 -14.41 -5.27 8.37
CA ASP A 97 -14.79 -4.23 9.35
C ASP A 97 -13.55 -3.66 10.07
N LYS A 98 -12.53 -4.48 10.29
CA LYS A 98 -11.25 -4.04 10.88
C LYS A 98 -10.47 -3.12 9.94
N TYR A 99 -10.54 -3.36 8.63
CA TYR A 99 -9.88 -2.56 7.60
C TYR A 99 -10.90 -2.09 6.57
N PRO A 100 -11.74 -1.10 6.93
CA PRO A 100 -12.82 -0.67 6.06
C PRO A 100 -12.29 -0.05 4.77
N LYS A 101 -13.09 -0.20 3.72
CA LYS A 101 -12.84 0.48 2.45
C LYS A 101 -13.03 1.99 2.64
N PRO A 102 -12.07 2.80 2.22
CA PRO A 102 -12.18 4.26 2.33
C PRO A 102 -13.30 4.82 1.44
#